data_61a8ff8d15116219e967597e8c2ed9b3
#
_entry.id   61a8ff8d15116219e967597e8c2ed9b3
#
_cell.length_a   1.000
_cell.length_b   1.000
_cell.length_c   1.000
_cell.angle_alpha   90.00
_cell.angle_beta   90.00
_cell.angle_gamma   90.00
#
_symmetry.space_group_name_H-M   'P 1'
#
loop_
_entity.id
_entity.type
_entity.pdbx_description
1 polymer ?
#
loop_
_entity_poly.entity_id
_entity_poly.type
_entity_poly.pdbx_seq_one_letter_code
_entity_poly.pdbx_strand_id
1 'polypeptide(L)'
;MNNTKIKAVMDEVATEAAERDELIQCIAVALLAKKNLFILGDTGQAKSYCINAFRKRITGAKQFERLMSKQTDEEQLFGRLDLSSIIPGNMPHSELEKDTSYSVKLNEVKKAYEQYEIDGKAESLEKANKLAKELNAIKEIVCAVKDTAPKIITEGKIPDSHIIFLDEIFKSNDGILNSLLTALNERVYTNEGQTM
;
A
#
# COMPACT_ATOMS: atom_id res chain seq x y z
N MET A 1 -4.01 21.26 13.69
CA MET A 1 -4.77 20.22 14.45
C MET A 1 -5.18 20.82 15.77
N ASN A 2 -6.44 20.69 16.16
CA ASN A 2 -6.92 21.35 17.39
C ASN A 2 -6.37 20.60 18.62
N ASN A 3 -5.57 21.28 19.46
CA ASN A 3 -5.04 20.74 20.72
C ASN A 3 -6.14 20.13 21.62
N THR A 4 -7.36 20.61 21.50
CA THR A 4 -8.53 20.14 22.27
C THR A 4 -8.91 18.70 21.93
N LYS A 5 -8.80 18.28 20.63
CA LYS A 5 -9.18 16.93 20.21
C LYS A 5 -8.18 15.88 20.70
N ILE A 6 -6.89 16.18 20.64
CA ILE A 6 -5.89 15.22 21.10
C ILE A 6 -5.91 15.09 22.63
N LYS A 7 -6.18 16.20 23.34
CA LYS A 7 -6.34 16.17 24.79
C LYS A 7 -7.51 15.29 25.19
N ALA A 8 -8.67 15.40 24.52
CA ALA A 8 -9.82 14.55 24.78
C ALA A 8 -9.47 13.06 24.56
N VAL A 9 -8.73 12.72 23.50
CA VAL A 9 -8.28 11.33 23.27
C VAL A 9 -7.34 10.86 24.38
N MET A 10 -6.41 11.72 24.83
CA MET A 10 -5.51 11.39 25.94
C MET A 10 -6.29 11.12 27.23
N ASP A 11 -7.24 11.97 27.57
CA ASP A 11 -8.06 11.86 28.76
C ASP A 11 -8.89 10.54 28.73
N GLU A 12 -9.48 10.20 27.57
CA GLU A 12 -10.19 8.94 27.39
C GLU A 12 -9.27 7.72 27.55
N VAL A 13 -8.08 7.74 26.91
CA VAL A 13 -7.14 6.60 27.03
C VAL A 13 -6.61 6.47 28.45
N ALA A 14 -6.41 7.58 29.17
CA ALA A 14 -5.99 7.57 30.57
C ALA A 14 -7.02 6.89 31.49
N THR A 15 -8.33 6.95 31.17
CA THR A 15 -9.36 6.22 31.92
C THR A 15 -9.27 4.71 31.74
N GLU A 16 -8.75 4.25 30.59
CA GLU A 16 -8.63 2.83 30.26
C GLU A 16 -7.30 2.21 30.71
N ALA A 17 -6.26 3.02 30.87
CA ALA A 17 -4.91 2.55 31.19
C ALA A 17 -4.36 3.33 32.41
N ALA A 18 -4.67 2.81 33.60
CA ALA A 18 -4.21 3.40 34.86
C ALA A 18 -2.67 3.46 34.94
N GLU A 19 -2.15 4.54 35.52
CA GLU A 19 -0.71 4.75 35.76
C GLU A 19 0.16 4.77 34.48
N ARG A 20 -0.40 5.23 33.35
CA ARG A 20 0.32 5.29 32.03
C ARG A 20 0.33 6.69 31.44
N ASP A 21 0.14 7.72 32.25
CA ASP A 21 0.03 9.12 31.80
C ASP A 21 1.26 9.57 31.00
N GLU A 22 2.45 9.22 31.45
CA GLU A 22 3.70 9.55 30.75
C GLU A 22 3.75 8.91 29.37
N LEU A 23 3.41 7.63 29.25
CA LEU A 23 3.37 6.91 27.99
C LEU A 23 2.34 7.53 27.03
N ILE A 24 1.15 7.85 27.54
CA ILE A 24 0.06 8.51 26.80
C ILE A 24 0.53 9.86 26.26
N GLN A 25 1.20 10.67 27.08
CA GLN A 25 1.78 11.95 26.67
C GLN A 25 2.84 11.78 25.60
N CYS A 26 3.77 10.82 25.75
CA CYS A 26 4.81 10.55 24.78
C CYS A 26 4.21 10.14 23.41
N ILE A 27 3.19 9.27 23.40
CA ILE A 27 2.49 8.89 22.17
C ILE A 27 1.85 10.09 21.51
N ALA A 28 1.12 10.92 22.26
CA ALA A 28 0.46 12.11 21.74
C ALA A 28 1.46 13.11 21.14
N VAL A 29 2.57 13.37 21.84
CA VAL A 29 3.63 14.28 21.36
C VAL A 29 4.29 13.73 20.10
N ALA A 30 4.61 12.44 20.06
CA ALA A 30 5.21 11.81 18.89
C ALA A 30 4.32 11.92 17.65
N LEU A 31 3.02 11.66 17.80
CA LEU A 31 2.03 11.79 16.73
C LEU A 31 1.92 13.23 16.23
N LEU A 32 1.84 14.22 17.13
CA LEU A 32 1.77 15.64 16.77
C LEU A 32 3.04 16.13 16.09
N ALA A 33 4.19 15.73 16.62
CA ALA A 33 5.50 16.13 16.09
C ALA A 33 5.90 15.36 14.84
N LYS A 34 5.14 14.32 14.45
CA LYS A 34 5.50 13.39 13.37
C LYS A 34 6.90 12.79 13.56
N LYS A 35 7.21 12.41 14.78
CA LYS A 35 8.49 11.81 15.15
C LYS A 35 8.32 10.35 15.53
N ASN A 36 9.39 9.59 15.35
CA ASN A 36 9.44 8.21 15.78
C ASN A 36 9.49 8.16 17.31
N LEU A 37 8.72 7.25 17.90
CA LEU A 37 8.71 6.96 19.32
C LEU A 37 9.21 5.55 19.55
N PHE A 38 10.23 5.41 20.36
CA PHE A 38 10.73 4.12 20.80
C PHE A 38 10.34 3.88 22.26
N ILE A 39 9.68 2.76 22.52
CA ILE A 39 9.17 2.42 23.86
C ILE A 39 9.85 1.15 24.32
N LEU A 40 10.69 1.28 25.34
CA LEU A 40 11.35 0.16 26.02
C LEU A 40 10.64 -0.14 27.33
N GLY A 41 10.50 -1.41 27.66
CA GLY A 41 9.89 -1.84 28.91
C GLY A 41 9.52 -3.34 28.87
N ASP A 42 9.30 -3.91 30.03
CA ASP A 42 8.97 -5.34 30.18
C ASP A 42 7.62 -5.72 29.55
N THR A 43 7.43 -7.00 29.30
CA THR A 43 6.15 -7.54 28.84
C THR A 43 5.06 -7.32 29.91
N GLY A 44 3.81 -7.15 29.46
CA GLY A 44 2.67 -6.97 30.38
C GLY A 44 2.45 -5.54 30.88
N GLN A 45 3.25 -4.56 30.44
CA GLN A 45 3.12 -3.15 30.86
C GLN A 45 2.10 -2.35 30.07
N ALA A 46 1.16 -2.98 29.42
CA ALA A 46 0.08 -2.33 28.63
C ALA A 46 0.55 -1.38 27.51
N LYS A 47 1.82 -1.48 27.04
CA LYS A 47 2.36 -0.63 25.97
C LYS A 47 1.53 -0.73 24.69
N SER A 48 1.40 -1.93 24.16
CA SER A 48 0.62 -2.19 22.93
C SER A 48 -0.85 -1.85 23.10
N TYR A 49 -1.40 -2.00 24.32
CA TYR A 49 -2.77 -1.60 24.64
C TYR A 49 -2.96 -0.08 24.49
N CYS A 50 -2.09 0.74 25.11
CA CYS A 50 -2.15 2.20 25.01
C CYS A 50 -2.01 2.67 23.54
N ILE A 51 -1.07 2.10 22.79
CA ILE A 51 -0.87 2.44 21.38
C ILE A 51 -2.13 2.10 20.57
N ASN A 52 -2.70 0.93 20.76
CA ASN A 52 -3.90 0.50 20.06
C ASN A 52 -5.13 1.32 20.47
N ALA A 53 -5.24 1.75 21.73
CA ALA A 53 -6.28 2.65 22.18
C ALA A 53 -6.23 4.01 21.46
N PHE A 54 -5.03 4.57 21.26
CA PHE A 54 -4.84 5.76 20.43
C PHE A 54 -5.20 5.53 18.97
N ARG A 55 -4.68 4.47 18.38
CA ARG A 55 -4.87 4.15 16.96
C ARG A 55 -6.34 3.99 16.57
N LYS A 56 -7.13 3.34 17.42
CA LYS A 56 -8.59 3.16 17.21
C LYS A 56 -9.35 4.49 17.14
N ARG A 57 -8.84 5.54 17.79
CA ARG A 57 -9.47 6.87 17.83
C ARG A 57 -9.02 7.80 16.69
N ILE A 58 -8.03 7.36 15.90
CA ILE A 58 -7.55 8.12 14.74
C ILE A 58 -8.24 7.59 13.49
N THR A 59 -9.12 8.39 12.92
CA THR A 59 -9.86 8.07 11.69
C THR A 59 -9.22 8.69 10.46
N GLY A 60 -9.34 8.03 9.30
CA GLY A 60 -8.83 8.54 8.02
C GLY A 60 -7.32 8.40 7.82
N ALA A 61 -6.59 7.78 8.76
CA ALA A 61 -5.18 7.47 8.59
C ALA A 61 -5.00 5.99 8.20
N LYS A 62 -4.18 5.74 7.18
CA LYS A 62 -3.71 4.39 6.88
C LYS A 62 -2.75 3.94 7.97
N GLN A 63 -2.96 2.77 8.50
CA GLN A 63 -2.22 2.26 9.65
C GLN A 63 -1.62 0.90 9.33
N PHE A 64 -0.34 0.73 9.67
CA PHE A 64 0.36 -0.52 9.58
C PHE A 64 0.72 -1.03 10.97
N GLU A 65 0.46 -2.31 11.24
CA GLU A 65 0.81 -2.97 12.49
C GLU A 65 1.49 -4.31 12.19
N ARG A 66 2.58 -4.57 12.90
CA ARG A 66 3.28 -5.85 12.77
C ARG A 66 3.94 -6.25 14.08
N LEU A 67 3.70 -7.48 14.50
CA LEU A 67 4.51 -8.17 15.50
C LEU A 67 5.75 -8.72 14.80
N MET A 68 6.93 -8.25 15.21
CA MET A 68 8.20 -8.62 14.60
C MET A 68 8.68 -9.98 15.09
N SER A 69 9.32 -10.73 14.21
CA SER A 69 9.89 -12.04 14.50
C SER A 69 11.13 -12.28 13.64
N LYS A 70 11.89 -13.34 13.94
CA LYS A 70 13.03 -13.74 13.10
C LYS A 70 12.66 -14.12 11.66
N GLN A 71 11.38 -14.45 11.44
CA GLN A 71 10.83 -14.83 10.13
C GLN A 71 10.21 -13.65 9.38
N THR A 72 10.19 -12.45 9.98
CA THR A 72 9.75 -11.25 9.29
C THR A 72 10.74 -10.93 8.18
N ASP A 73 10.26 -10.73 6.97
CA ASP A 73 11.03 -10.35 5.79
C ASP A 73 10.72 -8.93 5.31
N GLU A 74 11.53 -8.42 4.40
CA GLU A 74 11.39 -7.07 3.86
C GLU A 74 10.10 -6.91 3.04
N GLU A 75 9.68 -7.93 2.31
CA GLU A 75 8.46 -7.89 1.51
C GLU A 75 7.21 -7.71 2.38
N GLN A 76 7.22 -8.26 3.59
CA GLN A 76 6.12 -8.13 4.53
C GLN A 76 5.99 -6.70 5.08
N LEU A 77 7.08 -5.95 5.12
CA LEU A 77 7.16 -4.60 5.67
C LEU A 77 7.03 -3.52 4.59
N PHE A 78 7.79 -3.64 3.51
CA PHE A 78 7.96 -2.58 2.53
C PHE A 78 7.21 -2.83 1.22
N GLY A 79 6.85 -4.06 0.94
CA GLY A 79 6.14 -4.45 -0.27
C GLY A 79 6.89 -5.50 -1.08
N ARG A 80 6.20 -6.11 -2.00
CA ARG A 80 6.71 -7.16 -2.86
C ARG A 80 6.77 -6.72 -4.32
N LEU A 81 7.70 -7.30 -5.06
CA LEU A 81 7.80 -7.11 -6.50
C LEU A 81 6.53 -7.63 -7.19
N ASP A 82 5.95 -6.82 -8.05
CA ASP A 82 4.87 -7.24 -8.93
C ASP A 82 5.44 -7.99 -10.14
N LEU A 83 5.50 -9.31 -10.03
CA LEU A 83 5.99 -10.17 -11.09
C LEU A 83 5.19 -10.03 -12.39
N SER A 84 3.92 -9.62 -12.30
CA SER A 84 3.08 -9.39 -13.49
C SER A 84 3.57 -8.19 -14.30
N SER A 85 4.24 -7.23 -13.66
CA SER A 85 4.81 -6.05 -14.31
C SER A 85 6.07 -6.36 -15.14
N ILE A 86 6.72 -7.50 -14.87
CA ILE A 86 7.99 -7.90 -15.52
C ILE A 86 7.71 -8.81 -16.73
N ILE A 87 6.55 -9.49 -16.76
CA ILE A 87 6.22 -10.41 -17.85
C ILE A 87 5.83 -9.60 -19.09
N PRO A 88 6.59 -9.69 -20.21
CA PRO A 88 6.24 -9.01 -21.45
C PRO A 88 4.83 -9.40 -21.91
N GLY A 89 4.01 -8.40 -22.26
CA GLY A 89 2.64 -8.64 -22.73
C GLY A 89 1.57 -8.80 -21.62
N ASN A 90 1.96 -8.84 -20.36
CA ASN A 90 1.02 -8.98 -19.23
C ASN A 90 0.79 -7.67 -18.47
N MET A 91 0.34 -6.66 -19.19
CA MET A 91 -0.03 -5.38 -18.57
C MET A 91 -1.44 -5.47 -17.96
N PRO A 92 -1.64 -5.00 -16.69
CA PRO A 92 -2.97 -4.94 -16.08
C PRO A 92 -3.96 -4.14 -16.93
N HIS A 93 -5.22 -4.57 -17.02
CA HIS A 93 -6.26 -3.87 -17.79
C HIS A 93 -6.41 -2.39 -17.42
N SER A 94 -6.29 -2.07 -16.14
CA SER A 94 -6.34 -0.68 -15.64
C SER A 94 -5.22 0.21 -16.16
N GLU A 95 -4.08 -0.35 -16.52
CA GLU A 95 -2.96 0.38 -17.13
C GLU A 95 -3.12 0.51 -18.65
N LEU A 96 -3.66 -0.53 -19.30
CA LEU A 96 -3.97 -0.50 -20.73
C LEU A 96 -5.05 0.52 -21.05
N GLU A 97 -6.06 0.65 -20.19
CA GLU A 97 -7.16 1.63 -20.37
C GLU A 97 -6.70 3.10 -20.25
N LYS A 98 -5.54 3.36 -19.63
CA LYS A 98 -4.94 4.70 -19.62
C LYS A 98 -4.32 5.09 -20.96
N ASP A 99 -4.04 4.13 -21.83
CA ASP A 99 -3.58 4.40 -23.18
C ASP A 99 -4.77 4.80 -24.07
N THR A 100 -4.66 5.97 -24.70
CA THR A 100 -5.75 6.55 -25.52
C THR A 100 -6.08 5.65 -26.71
N SER A 101 -5.06 5.08 -27.38
CA SER A 101 -5.25 4.24 -28.55
C SER A 101 -5.98 2.94 -28.19
N TYR A 102 -5.58 2.32 -27.08
CA TYR A 102 -6.20 1.11 -26.58
C TYR A 102 -7.64 1.36 -26.10
N SER A 103 -7.87 2.42 -25.33
CA SER A 103 -9.20 2.74 -24.75
C SER A 103 -10.24 3.08 -25.83
N VAL A 104 -9.84 3.83 -26.87
CA VAL A 104 -10.72 4.13 -28.02
C VAL A 104 -11.10 2.84 -28.74
N LYS A 105 -10.12 2.00 -29.03
CA LYS A 105 -10.36 0.74 -29.76
C LYS A 105 -11.17 -0.26 -28.92
N LEU A 106 -10.95 -0.30 -27.63
CA LEU A 106 -11.75 -1.12 -26.70
C LEU A 106 -13.24 -0.73 -26.74
N ASN A 107 -13.54 0.57 -26.79
CA ASN A 107 -14.90 1.07 -26.89
C ASN A 107 -15.55 0.73 -28.24
N GLU A 108 -14.78 0.75 -29.34
CA GLU A 108 -15.27 0.31 -30.66
C GLU A 108 -15.62 -1.20 -30.64
N VAL A 109 -14.78 -2.02 -30.04
CA VAL A 109 -15.02 -3.45 -29.88
C VAL A 109 -16.28 -3.72 -29.06
N LYS A 110 -16.43 -3.05 -27.90
CA LYS A 110 -17.63 -3.18 -27.06
C LYS A 110 -18.89 -2.86 -27.85
N LYS A 111 -18.94 -1.72 -28.55
CA LYS A 111 -20.06 -1.32 -29.36
C LYS A 111 -20.39 -2.30 -30.51
N ALA A 112 -19.38 -2.89 -31.12
CA ALA A 112 -19.55 -3.88 -32.17
C ALA A 112 -20.17 -5.18 -31.66
N TYR A 113 -19.79 -5.64 -30.46
CA TYR A 113 -20.42 -6.80 -29.81
C TYR A 113 -21.83 -6.50 -29.33
N GLU A 114 -22.10 -5.33 -28.77
CA GLU A 114 -23.45 -4.88 -28.41
C GLU A 114 -24.36 -4.87 -29.63
N GLN A 115 -23.86 -4.39 -30.78
CA GLN A 115 -24.62 -4.43 -32.03
C GLN A 115 -24.94 -5.85 -32.50
N TYR A 116 -23.98 -6.78 -32.36
CA TYR A 116 -24.21 -8.19 -32.66
C TYR A 116 -25.27 -8.81 -31.74
N GLU A 117 -25.25 -8.48 -30.45
CA GLU A 117 -26.26 -8.95 -29.50
C GLU A 117 -27.69 -8.50 -29.87
N ILE A 118 -27.79 -7.32 -30.49
CA ILE A 118 -29.09 -6.75 -30.91
C ILE A 118 -29.57 -7.38 -32.22
N ASP A 119 -28.72 -7.53 -33.24
CA ASP A 119 -29.14 -7.90 -34.60
C ASP A 119 -28.90 -9.37 -34.96
N GLY A 120 -28.03 -10.09 -34.21
CA GLY A 120 -27.72 -11.51 -34.41
C GLY A 120 -27.09 -11.87 -35.75
N LYS A 121 -26.62 -10.88 -36.54
CA LYS A 121 -26.11 -11.12 -37.89
C LYS A 121 -24.67 -11.57 -37.92
N ALA A 122 -24.38 -12.52 -38.81
CA ALA A 122 -22.99 -13.01 -38.98
C ALA A 122 -22.00 -11.91 -39.38
N GLU A 123 -22.44 -10.93 -40.20
CA GLU A 123 -21.60 -9.78 -40.60
C GLU A 123 -21.20 -8.90 -39.40
N SER A 124 -22.10 -8.69 -38.44
CA SER A 124 -21.83 -7.93 -37.22
C SER A 124 -20.82 -8.64 -36.34
N LEU A 125 -20.88 -9.99 -36.26
CA LEU A 125 -19.92 -10.82 -35.55
C LEU A 125 -18.53 -10.79 -36.21
N GLU A 126 -18.47 -10.89 -37.55
CA GLU A 126 -17.19 -10.79 -38.26
C GLU A 126 -16.51 -9.44 -38.04
N LYS A 127 -17.31 -8.35 -38.07
CA LYS A 127 -16.79 -7.01 -37.76
C LYS A 127 -16.26 -6.89 -36.35
N ALA A 128 -16.99 -7.41 -35.36
CA ALA A 128 -16.57 -7.40 -33.97
C ALA A 128 -15.27 -8.22 -33.79
N ASN A 129 -15.17 -9.39 -34.39
CA ASN A 129 -13.96 -10.23 -34.34
C ASN A 129 -12.75 -9.58 -35.02
N LYS A 130 -12.96 -8.84 -36.14
CA LYS A 130 -11.89 -8.09 -36.78
C LYS A 130 -11.38 -6.97 -35.88
N LEU A 131 -12.26 -6.20 -35.27
CA LEU A 131 -11.91 -5.14 -34.33
C LEU A 131 -11.20 -5.69 -33.08
N ALA A 132 -11.60 -6.87 -32.58
CA ALA A 132 -10.92 -7.54 -31.47
C ALA A 132 -9.49 -7.98 -31.83
N LYS A 133 -9.23 -8.42 -33.04
CA LYS A 133 -7.87 -8.71 -33.52
C LYS A 133 -7.00 -7.45 -33.58
N GLU A 134 -7.56 -6.34 -34.08
CA GLU A 134 -6.88 -5.05 -34.11
C GLU A 134 -6.57 -4.54 -32.68
N LEU A 135 -7.50 -4.72 -31.73
CA LEU A 135 -7.28 -4.39 -30.33
C LEU A 135 -6.11 -5.20 -29.72
N ASN A 136 -6.03 -6.48 -30.04
CA ASN A 136 -4.92 -7.33 -29.57
C ASN A 136 -3.57 -6.87 -30.17
N ALA A 137 -3.51 -6.48 -31.43
CA ALA A 137 -2.30 -5.91 -32.02
C ALA A 137 -1.88 -4.59 -31.33
N ILE A 138 -2.84 -3.71 -31.03
CA ILE A 138 -2.58 -2.47 -30.26
C ILE A 138 -2.06 -2.84 -28.86
N LYS A 139 -2.66 -3.81 -28.20
CA LYS A 139 -2.22 -4.30 -26.89
C LYS A 139 -0.75 -4.72 -26.92
N GLU A 140 -0.36 -5.52 -27.90
CA GLU A 140 1.04 -5.98 -28.06
C GLU A 140 2.00 -4.79 -28.25
N ILE A 141 1.63 -3.81 -29.06
CA ILE A 141 2.43 -2.59 -29.28
C ILE A 141 2.56 -1.78 -27.99
N VAL A 142 1.45 -1.53 -27.29
CA VAL A 142 1.44 -0.76 -26.04
C VAL A 142 2.26 -1.46 -24.96
N CYS A 143 2.16 -2.79 -24.87
CA CYS A 143 2.98 -3.58 -23.95
C CYS A 143 4.48 -3.57 -24.31
N ALA A 144 4.82 -3.51 -25.60
CA ALA A 144 6.21 -3.48 -26.05
C ALA A 144 6.88 -2.10 -25.88
N VAL A 145 6.10 -1.02 -25.97
CA VAL A 145 6.60 0.36 -25.88
C VAL A 145 6.72 0.86 -24.43
N LYS A 146 5.87 0.37 -23.53
CA LYS A 146 5.97 0.73 -22.11
C LYS A 146 7.14 0.01 -21.47
N ASP A 147 8.05 0.81 -20.93
CA ASP A 147 9.14 0.35 -20.08
C ASP A 147 8.60 -0.58 -19.00
N THR A 148 9.02 -1.84 -19.03
CA THR A 148 8.70 -2.84 -18.02
C THR A 148 9.54 -2.63 -16.77
N ALA A 149 9.52 -1.42 -16.21
CA ALA A 149 10.15 -1.17 -14.93
C ALA A 149 9.43 -2.02 -13.86
N PRO A 150 10.17 -2.82 -13.10
CA PRO A 150 9.57 -3.62 -12.04
C PRO A 150 8.83 -2.71 -11.06
N LYS A 151 7.56 -3.02 -10.78
CA LYS A 151 6.74 -2.27 -9.82
C LYS A 151 6.72 -3.00 -8.48
N ILE A 152 6.74 -2.23 -7.41
CA ILE A 152 6.60 -2.77 -6.05
C ILE A 152 5.18 -2.49 -5.56
N ILE A 153 4.49 -3.54 -5.10
CA ILE A 153 3.17 -3.42 -4.49
C ILE A 153 3.36 -3.03 -3.03
N THR A 154 3.09 -1.77 -2.71
CA THR A 154 3.24 -1.19 -1.36
C THR A 154 1.92 -1.04 -0.62
N GLU A 155 0.80 -1.40 -1.24
CA GLU A 155 -0.53 -1.25 -0.64
C GLU A 155 -0.64 -1.99 0.71
N GLY A 156 -1.06 -1.26 1.75
CA GLY A 156 -1.15 -1.78 3.12
C GLY A 156 0.20 -2.10 3.77
N LYS A 157 1.30 -1.52 3.30
CA LYS A 157 2.66 -1.68 3.83
C LYS A 157 3.17 -0.36 4.45
N ILE A 158 4.38 -0.39 4.98
CA ILE A 158 5.01 0.79 5.60
C ILE A 158 5.00 2.01 4.68
N PRO A 159 5.41 1.93 3.38
CA PRO A 159 5.42 3.09 2.51
C PRO A 159 4.04 3.70 2.22
N ASP A 160 2.98 2.90 2.30
CA ASP A 160 1.59 3.36 2.10
C ASP A 160 0.93 3.86 3.39
N SER A 161 1.61 3.81 4.53
CA SER A 161 1.01 4.02 5.85
C SER A 161 1.39 5.37 6.47
N HIS A 162 0.40 5.99 7.16
CA HIS A 162 0.61 7.24 7.92
C HIS A 162 1.09 6.99 9.36
N ILE A 163 0.65 5.86 9.94
CA ILE A 163 0.98 5.45 11.30
C ILE A 163 1.48 4.01 11.25
N ILE A 164 2.65 3.78 11.80
CA ILE A 164 3.31 2.49 11.82
C ILE A 164 3.52 2.08 13.27
N PHE A 165 3.08 0.87 13.62
CA PHE A 165 3.35 0.25 14.90
C PHE A 165 4.06 -1.09 14.72
N LEU A 166 5.29 -1.17 15.20
CA LEU A 166 6.11 -2.38 15.18
C LEU A 166 6.31 -2.84 16.61
N ASP A 167 5.73 -3.98 16.96
CA ASP A 167 5.89 -4.58 18.26
C ASP A 167 7.04 -5.60 18.24
N GLU A 168 7.73 -5.73 19.36
CA GLU A 168 8.85 -6.65 19.56
C GLU A 168 9.99 -6.52 18.51
N ILE A 169 10.31 -5.28 18.13
CA ILE A 169 11.24 -4.96 17.03
C ILE A 169 12.58 -5.72 17.13
N PHE A 170 13.11 -5.93 18.33
CA PHE A 170 14.36 -6.65 18.54
C PHE A 170 14.28 -8.17 18.36
N LYS A 171 13.09 -8.73 18.12
CA LYS A 171 12.95 -10.13 17.73
C LYS A 171 13.18 -10.37 16.23
N SER A 172 13.28 -9.31 15.43
CA SER A 172 13.63 -9.42 14.03
C SER A 172 15.10 -9.72 13.81
N ASN A 173 15.49 -10.08 12.60
CA ASN A 173 16.88 -10.26 12.23
C ASN A 173 17.59 -8.91 12.02
N ASP A 174 18.92 -8.90 12.07
CA ASP A 174 19.75 -7.69 11.97
C ASP A 174 19.58 -6.98 10.61
N GLY A 175 19.35 -7.71 9.52
CA GLY A 175 19.12 -7.14 8.20
C GLY A 175 17.86 -6.27 8.18
N ILE A 176 16.76 -6.80 8.70
CA ILE A 176 15.49 -6.06 8.83
C ILE A 176 15.64 -4.84 9.75
N LEU A 177 16.37 -4.97 10.86
CA LEU A 177 16.61 -3.83 11.74
C LEU A 177 17.37 -2.71 11.04
N ASN A 178 18.38 -3.03 10.25
CA ASN A 178 19.14 -2.05 9.49
C ASN A 178 18.29 -1.38 8.41
N SER A 179 17.51 -2.14 7.65
CA SER A 179 16.58 -1.60 6.65
C SER A 179 15.54 -0.67 7.28
N LEU A 180 15.00 -1.03 8.45
CA LEU A 180 14.07 -0.19 9.20
C LEU A 180 14.74 1.08 9.72
N LEU A 181 15.95 1.02 10.25
CA LEU A 181 16.67 2.20 10.73
C LEU A 181 16.94 3.19 9.59
N THR A 182 17.34 2.70 8.41
CA THR A 182 17.51 3.53 7.22
C THR A 182 16.19 4.20 6.82
N ALA A 183 15.12 3.42 6.70
CA ALA A 183 13.81 3.93 6.34
C ALA A 183 13.27 4.97 7.36
N LEU A 184 13.49 4.76 8.66
CA LEU A 184 13.06 5.67 9.72
C LEU A 184 13.86 6.98 9.75
N ASN A 185 15.16 6.92 9.47
CA ASN A 185 16.04 8.08 9.53
C ASN A 185 15.95 8.92 8.25
N GLU A 186 16.04 8.28 7.10
CA GLU A 186 16.11 8.93 5.80
C GLU A 186 14.74 9.11 5.16
N ARG A 187 13.72 8.42 5.66
CA ARG A 187 12.37 8.31 5.08
C ARG A 187 12.40 7.83 3.63
N VAL A 188 13.39 7.02 3.33
CA VAL A 188 13.65 6.44 2.02
C VAL A 188 13.93 4.97 2.24
N TYR A 189 13.38 4.14 1.39
CA TYR A 189 13.67 2.72 1.34
C TYR A 189 14.05 2.35 -0.10
N THR A 190 15.18 1.66 -0.26
CA THR A 190 15.64 1.18 -1.56
C THR A 190 15.53 -0.32 -1.61
N ASN A 191 14.72 -0.84 -2.51
CA ASN A 191 14.58 -2.26 -2.78
C ASN A 191 14.93 -2.54 -4.24
N GLU A 192 15.85 -3.47 -4.48
CA GLU A 192 16.28 -3.89 -5.83
C GLU A 192 16.58 -2.73 -6.80
N GLY A 193 17.16 -1.64 -6.28
CA GLY A 193 17.51 -0.45 -7.07
C GLY A 193 16.37 0.55 -7.29
N GLN A 194 15.19 0.29 -6.72
CA GLN A 194 14.10 1.27 -6.70
C GLN A 194 14.03 1.96 -5.34
N THR A 195 14.01 3.28 -5.37
CA THR A 195 13.88 4.13 -4.18
C THR A 195 12.42 4.52 -3.97
N MET A 196 11.90 4.29 -2.77
CA MET A 196 10.55 4.62 -2.34
C MET A 196 10.56 5.62 -1.20
#